data_e6a056b217e8ff1c6dd61666cbbde198
#
_entry.id   e6a056b217e8ff1c6dd61666cbbde198
#
_cell.length_a   1.000
_cell.length_b   1.000
_cell.length_c   1.000
_cell.angle_alpha   90.00
_cell.angle_beta   90.00
_cell.angle_gamma   90.00
#
_symmetry.space_group_name_H-M   'P 1'
#
loop_
_entity.id
_entity.type
_entity.pdbx_description
1 polymer ?
#
loop_
_entity_poly.entity_id
_entity_poly.type
_entity_poly.pdbx_seq_one_letter_code
_entity_poly.pdbx_strand_id
1 'polypeptide(L)'
;NAMVQYKGRQAMVVIKGIEDNFNQLTAIDSILYGRGEWILRDEVVDYAVPGIELVSVLGTGIRFLDPLEVYAPKRGAKINVANPSTSFESSYLHSSGLVFAVNQQKYDASYILTSLSFARDLFQYETEVSSIELRLAADADIKKVKSEIKQILGSDFLVQDRYEQQADTYRIMEVEKLISYVFLSFILLIACFNVIGSLSMLIIDKRNDVVTLRNLGADDQLITRVFLFEGYMITFFGALIGVGLGLIL
;
A
#
# COMPACT_ATOMS: atom_id res chain seq x y z
N ASN A 1 -14.70 13.91 7.19
CA ASN A 1 -13.53 14.78 7.21
C ASN A 1 -13.74 15.89 8.22
N ALA A 2 -12.68 16.25 8.95
CA ALA A 2 -12.65 17.31 9.93
C ALA A 2 -11.36 18.12 9.79
N MET A 3 -11.29 19.26 10.41
CA MET A 3 -10.06 20.02 10.59
C MET A 3 -9.62 19.88 12.04
N VAL A 4 -8.36 19.59 12.27
CA VAL A 4 -7.77 19.56 13.60
C VAL A 4 -6.82 20.73 13.76
N GLN A 5 -6.85 21.34 14.95
CA GLN A 5 -5.96 22.45 15.30
C GLN A 5 -5.22 22.13 16.59
N TYR A 6 -3.93 22.50 16.63
CA TYR A 6 -3.08 22.43 17.81
C TYR A 6 -2.10 23.60 17.81
N LYS A 7 -2.17 24.46 18.82
CA LYS A 7 -1.25 25.63 19.00
C LYS A 7 -1.02 26.45 17.71
N GLY A 8 -2.12 26.70 16.98
CA GLY A 8 -2.10 27.50 15.74
C GLY A 8 -1.71 26.74 14.49
N ARG A 9 -1.31 25.47 14.57
CA ARG A 9 -1.12 24.59 13.41
C ARG A 9 -2.43 23.87 13.11
N GLN A 10 -2.72 23.70 11.84
CA GLN A 10 -3.97 23.08 11.38
C GLN A 10 -3.68 21.98 10.35
N ALA A 11 -4.48 20.93 10.37
CA ALA A 11 -4.45 19.87 9.38
C ALA A 11 -5.86 19.38 9.06
N MET A 12 -6.08 18.98 7.80
CA MET A 12 -7.30 18.27 7.41
C MET A 12 -7.14 16.80 7.74
N VAL A 13 -8.11 16.24 8.45
CA VAL A 13 -8.05 14.87 8.95
C VAL A 13 -9.33 14.10 8.68
N VAL A 14 -9.20 12.78 8.69
CA VAL A 14 -10.32 11.84 8.72
C VAL A 14 -10.44 11.31 10.15
N ILE A 15 -11.52 11.64 10.82
CA ILE A 15 -11.85 11.05 12.12
C ILE A 15 -12.48 9.68 11.87
N LYS A 16 -11.82 8.64 12.34
CA LYS A 16 -12.34 7.27 12.32
C LYS A 16 -12.79 6.90 13.73
N GLY A 17 -14.12 6.99 13.95
CA GLY A 17 -14.74 6.47 15.15
C GLY A 17 -14.82 4.94 15.09
N ILE A 18 -14.31 4.27 16.10
CA ILE A 18 -14.26 2.81 16.19
C ILE A 18 -14.91 2.34 17.48
N GLU A 19 -15.44 1.12 17.43
CA GLU A 19 -16.01 0.47 18.61
C GLU A 19 -14.93 -0.13 19.53
N ASP A 20 -15.30 -0.41 20.78
CA ASP A 20 -14.38 -0.91 21.81
C ASP A 20 -13.78 -2.28 21.47
N ASN A 21 -14.46 -3.08 20.63
CA ASN A 21 -13.99 -4.39 20.19
C ASN A 21 -12.99 -4.35 19.03
N PHE A 22 -12.63 -3.15 18.55
CA PHE A 22 -11.78 -2.98 17.36
C PHE A 22 -10.40 -3.64 17.54
N ASN A 23 -9.80 -3.58 18.71
CA ASN A 23 -8.53 -4.22 19.01
C ASN A 23 -8.59 -5.76 18.96
N GLN A 24 -9.76 -6.34 19.23
CA GLN A 24 -9.97 -7.79 19.17
C GLN A 24 -10.15 -8.26 17.71
N LEU A 25 -10.72 -7.42 16.87
CA LEU A 25 -10.98 -7.71 15.45
C LEU A 25 -9.77 -7.45 14.56
N THR A 26 -8.92 -6.51 14.96
CA THR A 26 -7.76 -6.08 14.19
C THR A 26 -6.47 -6.33 15.00
N ALA A 27 -5.35 -6.48 14.30
CA ALA A 27 -4.04 -6.54 14.94
C ALA A 27 -3.48 -5.13 15.19
N ILE A 28 -4.31 -4.22 15.75
CA ILE A 28 -3.95 -2.81 15.92
C ILE A 28 -2.68 -2.64 16.75
N ASP A 29 -2.48 -3.48 17.75
CA ASP A 29 -1.32 -3.43 18.65
C ASP A 29 0.02 -3.52 17.91
N SER A 30 0.04 -4.19 16.74
CA SER A 30 1.25 -4.35 15.94
C SER A 30 1.72 -3.07 15.24
N ILE A 31 0.85 -2.06 15.14
CA ILE A 31 1.10 -0.79 14.48
C ILE A 31 1.06 0.41 15.44
N LEU A 32 0.88 0.15 16.74
CA LEU A 32 0.88 1.19 17.77
C LEU A 32 2.29 1.47 18.28
N TYR A 33 2.57 2.75 18.46
CA TYR A 33 3.83 3.26 19.03
C TYR A 33 3.52 4.26 20.14
N GLY A 34 4.30 4.22 21.22
CA GLY A 34 4.15 5.12 22.35
C GLY A 34 4.23 4.40 23.69
N ARG A 35 3.97 5.14 24.78
CA ARG A 35 3.94 4.63 26.16
C ARG A 35 2.58 4.90 26.83
N GLY A 36 1.53 4.96 26.06
CA GLY A 36 0.16 5.14 26.51
C GLY A 36 -0.60 3.82 26.65
N GLU A 37 -1.88 3.93 26.89
CA GLU A 37 -2.83 2.81 26.93
C GLU A 37 -3.81 2.92 25.77
N TRP A 38 -4.29 1.76 25.30
CA TRP A 38 -5.34 1.72 24.29
C TRP A 38 -6.68 2.09 24.93
N ILE A 39 -6.89 3.38 25.05
CA ILE A 39 -8.13 3.96 25.53
C ILE A 39 -8.60 5.02 24.55
N LEU A 40 -9.86 4.95 24.16
CA LEU A 40 -10.46 5.88 23.20
C LEU A 40 -11.47 6.81 23.88
N ARG A 41 -12.06 6.38 24.99
CA ARG A 41 -12.97 7.17 25.81
C ARG A 41 -12.89 6.70 27.27
N ASP A 42 -12.94 7.65 28.17
CA ASP A 42 -13.21 7.50 29.58
C ASP A 42 -14.59 8.10 29.90
N GLU A 43 -15.04 8.10 31.15
CA GLU A 43 -16.35 8.62 31.55
C GLU A 43 -16.62 10.04 31.03
N VAL A 44 -15.60 10.89 30.95
CA VAL A 44 -15.73 12.32 30.61
C VAL A 44 -14.84 12.74 29.45
N VAL A 45 -13.81 11.97 29.10
CA VAL A 45 -12.75 12.40 28.19
C VAL A 45 -12.66 11.50 26.98
N ASP A 46 -12.62 12.10 25.81
CA ASP A 46 -12.36 11.42 24.55
C ASP A 46 -10.87 11.53 24.17
N TYR A 47 -10.31 10.41 23.74
CA TYR A 47 -8.89 10.31 23.38
C TYR A 47 -8.67 10.09 21.90
N ALA A 48 -7.53 10.59 21.43
CA ALA A 48 -7.07 10.43 20.07
C ALA A 48 -5.86 9.47 20.00
N VAL A 49 -5.88 8.63 18.98
CA VAL A 49 -4.70 7.91 18.49
C VAL A 49 -4.43 8.40 17.07
N PRO A 50 -3.59 9.44 16.90
CA PRO A 50 -3.29 10.00 15.58
C PRO A 50 -2.28 9.15 14.82
N GLY A 51 -2.25 9.30 13.50
CA GLY A 51 -1.17 8.77 12.66
C GLY A 51 0.17 9.47 12.96
N ILE A 52 1.26 8.73 12.84
CA ILE A 52 2.60 9.19 13.26
C ILE A 52 3.07 10.44 12.50
N GLU A 53 2.77 10.54 11.21
CA GLU A 53 3.13 11.72 10.41
C GLU A 53 2.29 12.94 10.78
N LEU A 54 1.01 12.74 11.12
CA LEU A 54 0.13 13.82 11.55
C LEU A 54 0.65 14.52 12.81
N VAL A 55 1.23 13.77 13.73
CA VAL A 55 1.88 14.29 14.94
C VAL A 55 3.01 15.25 14.57
N SER A 56 3.80 14.92 13.56
CA SER A 56 4.87 15.77 13.05
C SER A 56 4.34 17.04 12.38
N VAL A 57 3.28 16.93 11.59
CA VAL A 57 2.60 18.07 10.93
C VAL A 57 2.06 19.05 11.96
N LEU A 58 1.37 18.56 12.99
CA LEU A 58 0.82 19.38 14.06
C LEU A 58 1.88 19.85 15.07
N GLY A 59 3.04 19.20 15.11
CA GLY A 59 4.09 19.48 16.07
C GLY A 59 3.73 19.17 17.51
N THR A 60 2.88 18.14 17.72
CA THR A 60 2.37 17.78 19.05
C THR A 60 3.32 16.90 19.84
N GLY A 61 4.11 16.05 19.19
CA GLY A 61 4.72 14.87 19.80
C GLY A 61 3.71 13.76 20.05
N ILE A 62 4.20 12.57 20.41
CA ILE A 62 3.35 11.38 20.65
C ILE A 62 2.38 11.63 21.81
N ARG A 63 2.87 12.29 22.86
CA ARG A 63 2.06 12.68 24.04
C ARG A 63 1.94 14.20 24.07
N PHE A 64 0.75 14.70 23.83
CA PHE A 64 0.44 16.13 23.92
C PHE A 64 -0.36 16.42 25.18
N LEU A 65 -0.10 17.60 25.78
CA LEU A 65 -0.72 18.01 27.05
C LEU A 65 -2.02 18.77 26.82
N ASP A 66 -1.99 19.72 25.85
CA ASP A 66 -3.17 20.47 25.46
C ASP A 66 -4.02 19.61 24.51
N PRO A 67 -5.36 19.63 24.61
CA PRO A 67 -6.19 18.84 23.71
C PRO A 67 -6.11 19.32 22.26
N LEU A 68 -6.35 18.41 21.33
CA LEU A 68 -6.57 18.74 19.92
C LEU A 68 -7.96 19.35 19.79
N GLU A 69 -8.08 20.51 19.18
CA GLU A 69 -9.35 21.09 18.81
C GLU A 69 -9.78 20.51 17.45
N VAL A 70 -10.94 19.90 17.41
CA VAL A 70 -11.46 19.26 16.20
C VAL A 70 -12.70 20.00 15.73
N TYR A 71 -12.70 20.40 14.46
CA TYR A 71 -13.80 21.13 13.83
C TYR A 71 -14.40 20.29 12.70
N ALA A 72 -15.69 20.02 12.77
CA ALA A 72 -16.42 19.33 11.71
C ALA A 72 -17.58 20.21 11.19
N PRO A 73 -17.87 20.16 9.88
CA PRO A 73 -19.03 20.89 9.37
C PRO A 73 -20.32 20.27 9.93
N LYS A 74 -21.25 21.12 10.38
CA LYS A 74 -22.57 20.70 10.87
C LYS A 74 -23.36 20.03 9.75
N ARG A 75 -24.01 18.93 10.08
CA ARG A 75 -24.85 18.17 9.14
C ARG A 75 -25.98 19.06 8.59
N GLY A 76 -26.05 19.16 7.26
CA GLY A 76 -27.10 19.94 6.58
C GLY A 76 -26.98 21.46 6.67
N ALA A 77 -25.99 22.00 7.38
CA ALA A 77 -25.78 23.43 7.44
C ALA A 77 -25.14 23.97 6.16
N LYS A 78 -25.70 25.08 5.64
CA LYS A 78 -25.01 25.86 4.60
C LYS A 78 -23.96 26.73 5.28
N ILE A 79 -22.76 26.77 4.68
CA ILE A 79 -21.67 27.61 5.22
C ILE A 79 -22.10 29.06 5.21
N ASN A 80 -22.21 29.67 6.39
CA ASN A 80 -22.49 31.07 6.53
C ASN A 80 -21.20 31.88 6.34
N VAL A 81 -21.04 32.52 5.18
CA VAL A 81 -19.84 33.29 4.85
C VAL A 81 -19.63 34.49 5.79
N ALA A 82 -20.70 35.04 6.35
CA ALA A 82 -20.61 36.18 7.29
C ALA A 82 -20.12 35.74 8.68
N ASN A 83 -20.44 34.52 9.10
CA ASN A 83 -19.98 33.95 10.38
C ASN A 83 -19.69 32.46 10.23
N PRO A 84 -18.51 32.09 9.71
CA PRO A 84 -18.16 30.70 9.43
C PRO A 84 -18.19 29.79 10.66
N SER A 85 -17.85 30.32 11.84
CA SER A 85 -17.77 29.54 13.08
C SER A 85 -19.08 28.87 13.46
N THR A 86 -20.22 29.48 13.11
CA THR A 86 -21.54 28.90 13.40
C THR A 86 -21.90 27.67 12.58
N SER A 87 -21.14 27.44 11.49
CA SER A 87 -21.34 26.32 10.55
C SER A 87 -20.57 25.07 10.93
N PHE A 88 -19.72 25.14 11.95
CA PHE A 88 -18.91 24.05 12.43
C PHE A 88 -19.33 23.63 13.85
N GLU A 89 -19.23 22.34 14.11
CA GLU A 89 -19.20 21.77 15.45
C GLU A 89 -17.75 21.64 15.88
N SER A 90 -17.46 21.92 17.15
CA SER A 90 -16.14 21.82 17.71
C SER A 90 -16.12 20.92 18.94
N SER A 91 -15.09 20.09 19.05
CA SER A 91 -14.89 19.22 20.20
C SER A 91 -13.40 19.04 20.46
N TYR A 92 -13.06 18.40 21.56
CA TYR A 92 -11.68 18.25 22.03
C TYR A 92 -11.29 16.78 22.14
N LEU A 93 -10.08 16.46 21.70
CA LEU A 93 -9.50 15.13 21.85
C LEU A 93 -8.20 15.20 22.65
N HIS A 94 -8.09 14.42 23.69
CA HIS A 94 -6.90 14.30 24.52
C HIS A 94 -5.95 13.23 23.99
N SER A 95 -4.70 13.28 24.45
CA SER A 95 -3.71 12.28 24.05
C SER A 95 -3.87 10.98 24.82
N SER A 96 -4.03 9.86 24.12
CA SER A 96 -3.88 8.52 24.72
C SER A 96 -2.42 8.15 25.02
N GLY A 97 -1.44 8.93 24.52
CA GLY A 97 -0.03 8.60 24.55
C GLY A 97 0.41 7.55 23.53
N LEU A 98 -0.49 7.23 22.59
CA LEU A 98 -0.25 6.32 21.48
C LEU A 98 -0.41 7.03 20.14
N VAL A 99 0.33 6.55 19.14
CA VAL A 99 0.18 6.89 17.73
C VAL A 99 0.20 5.60 16.92
N PHE A 100 -0.37 5.60 15.74
CA PHE A 100 -0.26 4.45 14.84
C PHE A 100 0.61 4.76 13.62
N ALA A 101 1.26 3.74 13.08
CA ALA A 101 2.01 3.81 11.83
C ALA A 101 1.76 2.55 10.99
N VAL A 102 1.21 2.73 9.79
CA VAL A 102 0.96 1.68 8.81
C VAL A 102 1.92 1.76 7.63
N ASN A 103 2.87 2.72 7.66
CA ASN A 103 3.82 3.02 6.58
C ASN A 103 3.11 3.38 5.25
N GLN A 104 1.98 4.06 5.36
CA GLN A 104 1.23 4.60 4.23
C GLN A 104 0.86 6.04 4.54
N GLN A 105 1.45 6.98 3.82
CA GLN A 105 1.27 8.42 4.01
C GLN A 105 -0.20 8.83 4.10
N LYS A 106 -1.06 8.22 3.27
CA LYS A 106 -2.51 8.50 3.28
C LYS A 106 -3.15 8.31 4.66
N TYR A 107 -2.72 7.31 5.41
CA TYR A 107 -3.27 7.03 6.75
C TYR A 107 -2.45 7.73 7.83
N ASP A 108 -1.13 7.65 7.75
CA ASP A 108 -0.22 8.15 8.78
C ASP A 108 -0.24 9.68 8.90
N ALA A 109 -0.53 10.40 7.80
CA ALA A 109 -0.59 11.86 7.77
C ALA A 109 -1.98 12.46 8.00
N SER A 110 -3.07 11.66 7.90
CA SER A 110 -4.41 12.26 7.87
C SER A 110 -5.48 11.56 8.70
N TYR A 111 -5.19 10.44 9.36
CA TYR A 111 -6.20 9.75 10.17
C TYR A 111 -5.98 9.93 11.67
N ILE A 112 -7.10 10.04 12.38
CA ILE A 112 -7.17 9.99 13.84
C ILE A 112 -8.20 8.92 14.22
N LEU A 113 -7.78 7.95 15.04
CA LEU A 113 -8.68 6.97 15.64
C LEU A 113 -9.19 7.52 16.95
N THR A 114 -10.49 7.37 17.20
CA THR A 114 -11.17 7.79 18.44
C THR A 114 -12.40 6.91 18.68
N SER A 115 -13.14 7.15 19.75
CA SER A 115 -14.37 6.43 20.04
C SER A 115 -15.47 6.68 18.98
N LEU A 116 -16.30 5.66 18.73
CA LEU A 116 -17.45 5.80 17.83
C LEU A 116 -18.46 6.84 18.36
N SER A 117 -18.62 6.92 19.68
CA SER A 117 -19.48 7.92 20.32
C SER A 117 -19.00 9.34 20.04
N PHE A 118 -17.69 9.63 20.22
CA PHE A 118 -17.13 10.93 19.86
C PHE A 118 -17.40 11.30 18.40
N ALA A 119 -17.16 10.36 17.48
CA ALA A 119 -17.38 10.63 16.07
C ALA A 119 -18.86 10.91 15.75
N ARG A 120 -19.80 10.21 16.40
CA ARG A 120 -21.23 10.47 16.26
C ARG A 120 -21.61 11.84 16.78
N ASP A 121 -21.16 12.19 17.97
CA ASP A 121 -21.42 13.50 18.59
C ASP A 121 -20.88 14.63 17.70
N LEU A 122 -19.63 14.52 17.22
CA LEU A 122 -18.98 15.53 16.38
C LEU A 122 -19.69 15.73 15.04
N PHE A 123 -20.14 14.66 14.39
CA PHE A 123 -20.77 14.70 13.07
C PHE A 123 -22.32 14.74 13.15
N GLN A 124 -22.88 14.80 14.33
CA GLN A 124 -24.34 14.85 14.60
C GLN A 124 -25.07 13.63 13.98
N TYR A 125 -24.54 12.42 14.25
CA TYR A 125 -25.20 11.16 13.95
C TYR A 125 -25.68 10.49 15.25
N GLU A 126 -26.86 9.86 15.22
CA GLU A 126 -27.40 9.15 16.38
C GLU A 126 -26.94 7.67 16.40
N THR A 127 -27.35 6.92 15.40
CA THR A 127 -27.10 5.47 15.33
C THR A 127 -26.37 5.04 14.06
N GLU A 128 -26.31 5.92 13.09
CA GLU A 128 -25.73 5.61 11.80
C GLU A 128 -24.21 5.37 11.88
N VAL A 129 -23.71 4.53 10.97
CA VAL A 129 -22.29 4.27 10.77
C VAL A 129 -21.95 4.36 9.28
N SER A 130 -20.75 4.80 8.96
CA SER A 130 -20.30 4.92 7.57
C SER A 130 -19.93 3.56 6.95
N SER A 131 -19.47 2.62 7.76
CA SER A 131 -19.09 1.28 7.33
C SER A 131 -19.13 0.28 8.47
N ILE A 132 -19.34 -0.98 8.13
CA ILE A 132 -19.22 -2.12 9.05
C ILE A 132 -18.07 -2.98 8.56
N GLU A 133 -17.06 -3.18 9.42
CA GLU A 133 -15.92 -4.03 9.14
C GLU A 133 -16.16 -5.42 9.72
N LEU A 134 -16.03 -6.45 8.87
CA LEU A 134 -16.23 -7.84 9.26
C LEU A 134 -14.91 -8.60 9.17
N ARG A 135 -14.55 -9.32 10.24
CA ARG A 135 -13.46 -10.29 10.23
C ARG A 135 -14.03 -11.68 10.02
N LEU A 136 -13.57 -12.35 8.99
CA LEU A 136 -13.94 -13.72 8.68
C LEU A 136 -13.01 -14.72 9.38
N ALA A 137 -13.48 -15.94 9.63
CA ALA A 137 -12.64 -17.04 10.06
C ALA A 137 -11.56 -17.34 9.01
N ALA A 138 -10.42 -17.87 9.43
CA ALA A 138 -9.26 -18.08 8.56
C ALA A 138 -9.50 -19.03 7.39
N ASP A 139 -10.46 -19.95 7.54
CA ASP A 139 -10.87 -20.96 6.57
C ASP A 139 -12.09 -20.56 5.71
N ALA A 140 -12.63 -19.35 5.93
CA ALA A 140 -13.83 -18.91 5.21
C ALA A 140 -13.52 -18.53 3.75
N ASP A 141 -14.38 -18.96 2.83
CA ASP A 141 -14.34 -18.52 1.44
C ASP A 141 -14.91 -17.11 1.31
N ILE A 142 -13.99 -16.13 1.16
CA ILE A 142 -14.31 -14.71 1.06
C ILE A 142 -15.31 -14.43 -0.08
N LYS A 143 -15.18 -15.11 -1.23
CA LYS A 143 -16.06 -14.89 -2.39
C LYS A 143 -17.48 -15.35 -2.10
N LYS A 144 -17.61 -16.50 -1.46
CA LYS A 144 -18.91 -17.08 -1.09
C LYS A 144 -19.61 -16.20 -0.06
N VAL A 145 -18.93 -15.87 1.05
CA VAL A 145 -19.49 -15.02 2.11
C VAL A 145 -19.90 -13.66 1.56
N LYS A 146 -19.06 -13.05 0.72
CA LYS A 146 -19.38 -11.77 0.09
C LYS A 146 -20.62 -11.84 -0.80
N SER A 147 -20.80 -12.92 -1.57
CA SER A 147 -22.00 -13.09 -2.39
C SER A 147 -23.27 -13.26 -1.54
N GLU A 148 -23.18 -14.00 -0.44
CA GLU A 148 -24.27 -14.18 0.52
C GLU A 148 -24.65 -12.84 1.20
N ILE A 149 -23.66 -12.07 1.65
CA ILE A 149 -23.91 -10.74 2.23
C ILE A 149 -24.57 -9.80 1.22
N LYS A 150 -24.10 -9.79 -0.04
CA LYS A 150 -24.73 -9.00 -1.11
C LYS A 150 -26.17 -9.40 -1.38
N GLN A 151 -26.50 -10.68 -1.30
CA GLN A 151 -27.89 -11.16 -1.46
C GLN A 151 -28.79 -10.70 -0.29
N ILE A 152 -28.26 -10.70 0.93
CA ILE A 152 -29.00 -10.28 2.14
C ILE A 152 -29.25 -8.76 2.15
N LEU A 153 -28.21 -7.97 1.84
CA LEU A 153 -28.25 -6.51 1.95
C LEU A 153 -28.87 -5.82 0.71
N GLY A 154 -28.94 -6.52 -0.43
CA GLY A 154 -29.43 -5.92 -1.67
C GLY A 154 -28.45 -4.94 -2.33
N SER A 155 -28.98 -4.07 -3.20
CA SER A 155 -28.19 -3.12 -4.00
C SER A 155 -27.81 -1.84 -3.26
N ASP A 156 -28.39 -1.57 -2.11
CA ASP A 156 -28.23 -0.29 -1.39
C ASP A 156 -26.92 -0.23 -0.60
N PHE A 157 -26.27 -1.37 -0.44
CA PHE A 157 -25.01 -1.49 0.29
C PHE A 157 -23.87 -1.94 -0.61
N LEU A 158 -22.73 -1.25 -0.46
CA LEU A 158 -21.49 -1.62 -1.15
C LEU A 158 -20.69 -2.61 -0.30
N VAL A 159 -20.66 -3.87 -0.72
CA VAL A 159 -19.88 -4.93 -0.05
C VAL A 159 -18.55 -5.11 -0.78
N GLN A 160 -17.46 -4.76 -0.12
CA GLN A 160 -16.10 -4.80 -0.68
C GLN A 160 -15.21 -5.71 0.15
N ASP A 161 -14.36 -6.46 -0.51
CA ASP A 161 -13.23 -7.12 0.14
C ASP A 161 -12.01 -6.19 0.22
N ARG A 162 -10.95 -6.65 0.89
CA ARG A 162 -9.71 -5.89 1.07
C ARG A 162 -9.08 -5.45 -0.26
N TYR A 163 -9.16 -6.27 -1.29
CA TYR A 163 -8.59 -5.96 -2.60
C TYR A 163 -9.39 -4.87 -3.31
N GLU A 164 -10.70 -4.94 -3.24
CA GLU A 164 -11.59 -3.93 -3.85
C GLU A 164 -11.51 -2.58 -3.15
N GLN A 165 -11.30 -2.55 -1.82
CA GLN A 165 -11.10 -1.31 -1.08
C GLN A 165 -9.81 -0.58 -1.49
N GLN A 166 -8.81 -1.32 -1.96
CA GLN A 166 -7.53 -0.80 -2.42
C GLN A 166 -7.32 -0.98 -3.93
N ALA A 167 -8.41 -1.05 -4.70
CA ALA A 167 -8.37 -1.34 -6.13
C ALA A 167 -7.41 -0.40 -6.90
N ASP A 168 -7.36 0.88 -6.56
CA ASP A 168 -6.46 1.84 -7.20
C ASP A 168 -4.99 1.49 -6.96
N THR A 169 -4.63 1.08 -5.76
CA THR A 169 -3.26 0.66 -5.43
C THR A 169 -2.87 -0.61 -6.18
N TYR A 170 -3.76 -1.61 -6.23
CA TYR A 170 -3.52 -2.85 -6.98
C TYR A 170 -3.43 -2.60 -8.48
N ARG A 171 -4.25 -1.70 -9.03
CA ARG A 171 -4.18 -1.30 -10.45
C ARG A 171 -2.84 -0.65 -10.80
N ILE A 172 -2.32 0.22 -9.94
CA ILE A 172 -0.99 0.81 -10.10
C ILE A 172 0.07 -0.28 -10.12
N MET A 173 0.03 -1.23 -9.19
CA MET A 173 0.97 -2.36 -9.14
C MET A 173 0.90 -3.24 -10.40
N GLU A 174 -0.28 -3.47 -10.97
CA GLU A 174 -0.44 -4.22 -12.23
C GLU A 174 0.18 -3.48 -13.41
N VAL A 175 -0.01 -2.16 -13.49
CA VAL A 175 0.61 -1.31 -14.51
C VAL A 175 2.14 -1.30 -14.37
N GLU A 176 2.67 -1.17 -13.15
CA GLU A 176 4.11 -1.24 -12.88
C GLU A 176 4.73 -2.57 -13.31
N LYS A 177 4.03 -3.69 -13.03
CA LYS A 177 4.45 -5.01 -13.50
C LYS A 177 4.49 -5.09 -15.03
N LEU A 178 3.44 -4.60 -15.69
CA LEU A 178 3.38 -4.59 -17.16
C LEU A 178 4.54 -3.77 -17.75
N ILE A 179 4.78 -2.59 -17.22
CA ILE A 179 5.90 -1.74 -17.64
C ILE A 179 7.24 -2.47 -17.43
N SER A 180 7.43 -3.10 -16.29
CA SER A 180 8.63 -3.87 -15.97
C SER A 180 8.84 -5.02 -16.96
N TYR A 181 7.79 -5.76 -17.31
CA TYR A 181 7.88 -6.84 -18.31
C TYR A 181 8.25 -6.31 -19.70
N VAL A 182 7.71 -5.15 -20.10
CA VAL A 182 8.06 -4.52 -21.37
C VAL A 182 9.54 -4.14 -21.39
N PHE A 183 10.04 -3.48 -20.33
CA PHE A 183 11.45 -3.13 -20.23
C PHE A 183 12.38 -4.37 -20.24
N LEU A 184 12.04 -5.40 -19.47
CA LEU A 184 12.79 -6.65 -19.46
C LEU A 184 12.82 -7.31 -20.84
N SER A 185 11.71 -7.27 -21.58
CA SER A 185 11.63 -7.79 -22.95
C SER A 185 12.56 -7.03 -23.90
N PHE A 186 12.63 -5.71 -23.78
CA PHE A 186 13.58 -4.90 -24.57
C PHE A 186 15.04 -5.22 -24.22
N ILE A 187 15.35 -5.33 -22.94
CA ILE A 187 16.72 -5.70 -22.49
C ILE A 187 17.10 -7.08 -23.04
N LEU A 188 16.18 -8.04 -22.96
CA LEU A 188 16.41 -9.38 -23.50
C LEU A 188 16.63 -9.34 -25.02
N LEU A 189 15.84 -8.55 -25.74
CA LEU A 189 15.98 -8.38 -27.19
C LEU A 189 17.37 -7.81 -27.55
N ILE A 190 17.83 -6.78 -26.85
CA ILE A 190 19.16 -6.21 -27.04
C ILE A 190 20.25 -7.26 -26.73
N ALA A 191 20.09 -8.03 -25.65
CA ALA A 191 21.01 -9.09 -25.31
C ALA A 191 21.08 -10.17 -26.40
N CYS A 192 19.95 -10.56 -26.99
CA CYS A 192 19.90 -11.49 -28.13
C CYS A 192 20.68 -10.97 -29.34
N PHE A 193 20.51 -9.69 -29.72
CA PHE A 193 21.26 -9.10 -30.80
C PHE A 193 22.77 -9.06 -30.53
N ASN A 194 23.19 -8.78 -29.30
CA ASN A 194 24.60 -8.81 -28.91
C ASN A 194 25.17 -10.22 -29.05
N VAL A 195 24.45 -11.26 -28.63
CA VAL A 195 24.86 -12.64 -28.76
C VAL A 195 25.01 -13.07 -30.23
N ILE A 196 24.01 -12.71 -31.07
CA ILE A 196 24.04 -12.97 -32.50
C ILE A 196 25.26 -12.30 -33.15
N GLY A 197 25.52 -11.04 -32.82
CA GLY A 197 26.66 -10.28 -33.32
C GLY A 197 28.01 -10.93 -32.92
N SER A 198 28.13 -11.31 -31.66
CA SER A 198 29.34 -11.96 -31.14
C SER A 198 29.60 -13.31 -31.79
N LEU A 199 28.58 -14.16 -31.92
CA LEU A 199 28.69 -15.46 -32.57
C LEU A 199 29.02 -15.29 -34.08
N SER A 200 28.41 -14.31 -34.75
CA SER A 200 28.72 -14.03 -36.18
C SER A 200 30.17 -13.63 -36.37
N MET A 201 30.69 -12.77 -35.49
CA MET A 201 32.11 -12.38 -35.54
C MET A 201 33.03 -13.58 -35.27
N LEU A 202 32.71 -14.41 -34.28
CA LEU A 202 33.46 -15.63 -33.97
C LEU A 202 33.54 -16.59 -35.17
N ILE A 203 32.41 -16.79 -35.88
CA ILE A 203 32.37 -17.65 -37.09
C ILE A 203 33.27 -17.09 -38.20
N ILE A 204 33.32 -15.79 -38.37
CA ILE A 204 34.16 -15.11 -39.36
C ILE A 204 35.66 -15.31 -38.99
N ASP A 205 36.03 -15.06 -37.75
CA ASP A 205 37.41 -15.20 -37.27
C ASP A 205 37.90 -16.64 -37.36
N LYS A 206 37.03 -17.62 -37.14
CA LYS A 206 37.32 -19.07 -37.18
C LYS A 206 37.16 -19.68 -38.55
N ARG A 207 36.96 -18.90 -39.60
CA ARG A 207 36.73 -19.40 -40.96
C ARG A 207 37.85 -20.32 -41.46
N ASN A 208 39.10 -19.99 -41.18
CA ASN A 208 40.26 -20.81 -41.59
C ASN A 208 40.29 -22.16 -40.86
N ASP A 209 39.92 -22.16 -39.58
CA ASP A 209 39.84 -23.39 -38.77
C ASP A 209 38.72 -24.31 -39.32
N VAL A 210 37.58 -23.72 -39.72
CA VAL A 210 36.47 -24.45 -40.38
C VAL A 210 36.93 -25.11 -41.69
N VAL A 211 37.68 -24.38 -42.52
CA VAL A 211 38.23 -24.96 -43.78
C VAL A 211 39.18 -26.11 -43.49
N THR A 212 40.03 -25.97 -42.48
CA THR A 212 40.96 -27.03 -42.06
C THR A 212 40.21 -28.28 -41.57
N LEU A 213 39.18 -28.11 -40.76
CA LEU A 213 38.33 -29.22 -40.31
C LEU A 213 37.62 -29.93 -41.46
N ARG A 214 37.12 -29.16 -42.45
CA ARG A 214 36.53 -29.72 -43.67
C ARG A 214 37.52 -30.55 -44.48
N ASN A 215 38.73 -30.05 -44.64
CA ASN A 215 39.80 -30.78 -45.34
C ASN A 215 40.21 -32.06 -44.62
N LEU A 216 40.02 -32.13 -43.30
CA LEU A 216 40.21 -33.33 -42.48
C LEU A 216 38.99 -34.28 -42.50
N GLY A 217 37.94 -33.96 -43.27
CA GLY A 217 36.77 -34.82 -43.42
C GLY A 217 35.63 -34.53 -42.45
N ALA A 218 35.65 -33.39 -41.73
CA ALA A 218 34.53 -33.00 -40.87
C ALA A 218 33.30 -32.65 -41.70
N ASP A 219 32.14 -33.20 -41.35
CA ASP A 219 30.85 -32.87 -41.92
C ASP A 219 30.31 -31.52 -41.39
N ASP A 220 29.52 -30.86 -42.22
CA ASP A 220 28.92 -29.57 -41.88
C ASP A 220 28.05 -29.63 -40.60
N GLN A 221 27.46 -30.78 -40.32
CA GLN A 221 26.73 -31.02 -39.09
C GLN A 221 27.62 -31.01 -37.85
N LEU A 222 28.82 -31.54 -37.93
CA LEU A 222 29.78 -31.52 -36.85
C LEU A 222 30.26 -30.09 -36.56
N ILE A 223 30.57 -29.33 -37.61
CA ILE A 223 30.99 -27.93 -37.49
C ILE A 223 29.87 -27.10 -36.84
N THR A 224 28.65 -27.27 -37.28
CA THR A 224 27.49 -26.56 -36.71
C THR A 224 27.29 -26.91 -35.23
N ARG A 225 27.46 -28.19 -34.85
CA ARG A 225 27.35 -28.60 -33.44
C ARG A 225 28.41 -27.97 -32.55
N VAL A 226 29.63 -27.81 -33.04
CA VAL A 226 30.72 -27.16 -32.28
C VAL A 226 30.36 -25.71 -31.97
N PHE A 227 29.92 -24.93 -32.96
CA PHE A 227 29.51 -23.53 -32.73
C PHE A 227 28.28 -23.40 -31.86
N LEU A 228 27.29 -24.29 -32.02
CA LEU A 228 26.12 -24.32 -31.13
C LEU A 228 26.52 -24.63 -29.69
N PHE A 229 27.42 -25.59 -29.48
CA PHE A 229 27.90 -25.94 -28.15
C PHE A 229 28.65 -24.77 -27.49
N GLU A 230 29.45 -24.04 -28.25
CA GLU A 230 30.14 -22.84 -27.80
C GLU A 230 29.14 -21.75 -27.39
N GLY A 231 28.08 -21.52 -28.20
CA GLY A 231 26.99 -20.62 -27.85
C GLY A 231 26.27 -21.03 -26.58
N TYR A 232 26.00 -22.33 -26.38
CA TYR A 232 25.40 -22.84 -25.14
C TYR A 232 26.28 -22.61 -23.92
N MET A 233 27.60 -22.85 -24.04
CA MET A 233 28.52 -22.61 -22.94
C MET A 233 28.59 -21.14 -22.54
N ILE A 234 28.67 -20.23 -23.49
CA ILE A 234 28.69 -18.79 -23.22
C ILE A 234 27.38 -18.38 -22.52
N THR A 235 26.25 -18.84 -23.03
CA THR A 235 24.94 -18.51 -22.45
C THR A 235 24.76 -19.08 -21.04
N PHE A 236 25.18 -20.32 -20.83
CA PHE A 236 25.09 -20.99 -19.53
C PHE A 236 25.92 -20.28 -18.46
N PHE A 237 27.20 -20.01 -18.73
CA PHE A 237 28.03 -19.28 -17.77
C PHE A 237 27.61 -17.86 -17.57
N GLY A 238 27.17 -17.16 -18.63
CA GLY A 238 26.62 -15.83 -18.55
C GLY A 238 25.34 -15.76 -17.67
N ALA A 239 24.42 -16.72 -17.85
CA ALA A 239 23.22 -16.83 -17.03
C ALA A 239 23.54 -17.12 -15.56
N LEU A 240 24.49 -18.04 -15.31
CA LEU A 240 24.89 -18.40 -13.94
C LEU A 240 25.50 -17.20 -13.19
N ILE A 241 26.37 -16.45 -13.85
CA ILE A 241 26.96 -15.23 -13.30
C ILE A 241 25.89 -14.15 -13.11
N GLY A 242 24.99 -13.96 -14.10
CA GLY A 242 23.91 -12.98 -14.03
C GLY A 242 22.94 -13.25 -12.88
N VAL A 243 22.51 -14.50 -12.69
CA VAL A 243 21.66 -14.88 -11.56
C VAL A 243 22.41 -14.70 -10.23
N GLY A 244 23.68 -15.09 -10.17
CA GLY A 244 24.50 -14.92 -8.97
C GLY A 244 24.63 -13.46 -8.55
N LEU A 245 24.89 -12.56 -9.48
CA LEU A 245 24.94 -11.11 -9.22
C LEU A 245 23.57 -10.54 -8.83
N GLY A 246 22.49 -11.00 -9.48
CA GLY A 246 21.13 -10.54 -9.16
C GLY A 246 20.61 -11.00 -7.80
N LEU A 247 21.20 -12.03 -7.19
CA LEU A 247 20.86 -12.48 -5.83
C LEU A 247 21.63 -11.72 -4.74
N ILE A 248 22.75 -11.08 -5.09
CA ILE A 248 23.60 -10.33 -4.15
C ILE A 248 23.17 -8.86 -4.06
N LEU A 249 22.61 -8.31 -5.14
CA LEU A 249 22.06 -6.95 -5.21
C LEU A 249 20.64 -6.87 -4.64
#